data_dcb125cb79b26da5a6a09c9fad3a117b
#
_entry.id   dcb125cb79b26da5a6a09c9fad3a117b
#
_cell.length_a   1.000
_cell.length_b   1.000
_cell.length_c   1.000
_cell.angle_alpha   90.00
_cell.angle_beta   90.00
_cell.angle_gamma   90.00
#
_symmetry.space_group_name_H-M   'P 1'
#
loop_
_entity.id
_entity.type
_entity.pdbx_description
1 polymer ?
#
loop_
_entity_poly.entity_id
_entity_poly.type
_entity_poly.pdbx_seq_one_letter_code
_entity_poly.pdbx_strand_id
1 'polypeptide(L)'
;MITGRDIRVAFFATAATTCVVAVADQSRVQHSAVFEWSSFVAKPTNVGAVRAILRGPTATLDELEIHVTTLNPGESPHAPHTHPNEELVIIKEGTVETLSNGKWEKVGPGSIIFNASNQLHGLKNVGTTPATYHVINWKTAATPNAVGERTEPQR
;
A
#
# COMPACT_ATOMS: atom_id res chain seq x y z
N MET A 1 -9.59 -62.62 -58.74
CA MET A 1 -8.42 -61.78 -58.33
C MET A 1 -8.91 -60.34 -58.12
N ILE A 2 -9.07 -59.94 -56.92
CA ILE A 2 -9.55 -58.59 -56.56
C ILE A 2 -8.39 -57.88 -55.92
N THR A 3 -7.93 -56.79 -56.56
CA THR A 3 -6.85 -55.95 -56.12
C THR A 3 -7.35 -54.95 -55.11
N GLY A 4 -6.73 -54.90 -53.92
CA GLY A 4 -7.06 -53.93 -52.88
C GLY A 4 -6.67 -52.51 -53.25
N ARG A 5 -7.58 -51.60 -53.04
CA ARG A 5 -7.32 -50.14 -53.09
C ARG A 5 -6.97 -49.67 -51.69
N ASP A 6 -5.72 -49.22 -51.51
CA ASP A 6 -5.27 -48.52 -50.29
C ASP A 6 -5.96 -47.17 -50.17
N ILE A 7 -6.82 -47.02 -49.17
CA ILE A 7 -7.40 -45.73 -48.77
C ILE A 7 -6.46 -45.12 -47.74
N ARG A 8 -5.68 -44.12 -48.15
CA ARG A 8 -4.92 -43.28 -47.19
C ARG A 8 -5.85 -42.22 -46.61
N VAL A 9 -6.23 -42.42 -45.37
CA VAL A 9 -6.95 -41.39 -44.60
C VAL A 9 -5.93 -40.40 -44.06
N ALA A 10 -5.95 -39.16 -44.58
CA ALA A 10 -5.16 -38.07 -44.06
C ALA A 10 -5.90 -37.43 -42.86
N PHE A 11 -5.35 -37.58 -41.68
CA PHE A 11 -5.81 -36.83 -40.49
C PHE A 11 -5.27 -35.42 -40.57
N PHE A 12 -6.12 -34.43 -40.80
CA PHE A 12 -5.83 -33.03 -40.58
C PHE A 12 -6.03 -32.71 -39.08
N ALA A 13 -4.93 -32.57 -38.35
CA ALA A 13 -4.97 -32.05 -36.99
C ALA A 13 -5.12 -30.53 -37.07
N THR A 14 -6.32 -30.03 -36.87
CA THR A 14 -6.57 -28.60 -36.65
C THR A 14 -6.16 -28.24 -35.23
N ALA A 15 -4.99 -27.61 -35.08
CA ALA A 15 -4.58 -26.99 -33.79
C ALA A 15 -5.47 -25.75 -33.56
N ALA A 16 -6.46 -25.86 -32.70
CA ALA A 16 -7.21 -24.73 -32.20
C ALA A 16 -6.34 -23.97 -31.22
N THR A 17 -5.74 -22.89 -31.67
CA THR A 17 -5.05 -21.94 -30.76
C THR A 17 -6.10 -21.19 -29.95
N THR A 18 -6.38 -21.66 -28.75
CA THR A 18 -7.20 -20.91 -27.78
C THR A 18 -6.42 -19.71 -27.32
N CYS A 19 -6.74 -18.53 -27.85
CA CYS A 19 -6.28 -17.25 -27.36
C CYS A 19 -6.96 -17.01 -26.00
N VAL A 20 -6.26 -17.29 -24.88
CA VAL A 20 -6.74 -16.92 -23.55
C VAL A 20 -6.54 -15.41 -23.45
N VAL A 21 -7.58 -14.66 -23.75
CA VAL A 21 -7.64 -13.23 -23.41
C VAL A 21 -7.75 -13.18 -21.90
N ALA A 22 -6.67 -12.79 -21.23
CA ALA A 22 -6.72 -12.42 -19.82
C ALA A 22 -7.63 -11.19 -19.70
N VAL A 23 -8.89 -11.41 -19.36
CA VAL A 23 -9.79 -10.32 -18.94
C VAL A 23 -9.20 -9.82 -17.62
N ALA A 24 -8.51 -8.68 -17.66
CA ALA A 24 -8.09 -7.99 -16.44
C ALA A 24 -9.36 -7.78 -15.59
N ASP A 25 -9.34 -8.29 -14.38
CA ASP A 25 -10.48 -8.23 -13.47
C ASP A 25 -10.72 -6.77 -13.07
N GLN A 26 -11.50 -6.04 -13.86
CA GLN A 26 -11.90 -4.65 -13.61
C GLN A 26 -12.73 -4.51 -12.32
N SER A 27 -13.20 -5.62 -11.73
CA SER A 27 -13.93 -5.61 -10.47
C SER A 27 -13.08 -5.17 -9.27
N ARG A 28 -11.75 -5.09 -9.41
CA ARG A 28 -10.82 -4.68 -8.34
C ARG A 28 -10.49 -3.20 -8.34
N VAL A 29 -10.76 -2.47 -9.41
CA VAL A 29 -10.46 -1.04 -9.51
C VAL A 29 -11.35 -0.25 -8.56
N GLN A 30 -10.74 0.56 -7.71
CA GLN A 30 -11.47 1.40 -6.76
C GLN A 30 -12.22 2.52 -7.50
N HIS A 31 -13.48 2.70 -7.16
CA HIS A 31 -14.34 3.76 -7.65
C HIS A 31 -14.49 4.88 -6.61
N SER A 32 -15.09 6.00 -7.03
CA SER A 32 -15.40 7.11 -6.11
C SER A 32 -16.26 6.60 -4.95
N ALA A 33 -15.84 6.91 -3.72
CA ALA A 33 -16.54 6.49 -2.50
C ALA A 33 -16.41 7.57 -1.42
N VAL A 34 -17.35 7.59 -0.49
CA VAL A 34 -17.30 8.37 0.73
C VAL A 34 -17.10 7.40 1.89
N PHE A 35 -16.09 7.66 2.69
CA PHE A 35 -15.75 6.86 3.87
C PHE A 35 -16.09 7.69 5.12
N GLU A 36 -17.21 7.36 5.75
CA GLU A 36 -17.67 8.06 6.94
C GLU A 36 -16.89 7.58 8.17
N TRP A 37 -16.42 8.52 9.01
CA TRP A 37 -15.54 8.22 10.16
C TRP A 37 -16.10 7.17 11.12
N SER A 38 -17.38 7.23 11.44
CA SER A 38 -18.02 6.30 12.38
C SER A 38 -18.11 4.86 11.86
N SER A 39 -17.93 4.65 10.54
CA SER A 39 -17.94 3.32 9.94
C SER A 39 -16.62 2.56 10.13
N PHE A 40 -15.54 3.23 10.54
CA PHE A 40 -14.22 2.60 10.64
C PHE A 40 -14.07 1.80 11.94
N VAL A 41 -13.84 0.51 11.79
CA VAL A 41 -13.57 -0.37 12.93
C VAL A 41 -12.11 -0.24 13.36
N ALA A 42 -11.89 0.23 14.59
CA ALA A 42 -10.57 0.27 15.20
C ALA A 42 -10.11 -1.15 15.56
N LYS A 43 -8.99 -1.58 15.04
CA LYS A 43 -8.31 -2.82 15.43
C LYS A 43 -7.18 -2.48 16.39
N PRO A 44 -7.18 -2.99 17.64
CA PRO A 44 -6.10 -2.76 18.58
C PRO A 44 -4.76 -3.29 18.05
N THR A 45 -3.68 -2.60 18.41
CA THR A 45 -2.29 -3.01 18.22
C THR A 45 -1.53 -2.89 19.54
N ASN A 46 -0.30 -3.36 19.61
CA ASN A 46 0.51 -3.22 20.83
C ASN A 46 0.82 -1.75 21.18
N VAL A 47 0.78 -0.84 20.21
CA VAL A 47 1.14 0.57 20.36
C VAL A 47 -0.05 1.53 20.22
N GLY A 48 -1.27 0.99 20.07
CA GLY A 48 -2.47 1.81 19.89
C GLY A 48 -3.55 1.10 19.09
N ALA A 49 -3.96 1.67 17.96
CA ALA A 49 -4.98 1.07 17.09
C ALA A 49 -4.79 1.49 15.62
N VAL A 50 -5.28 0.67 14.70
CA VAL A 50 -5.34 0.96 13.26
C VAL A 50 -6.74 0.80 12.72
N ARG A 51 -7.12 1.61 11.74
CA ARG A 51 -8.37 1.54 10.98
C ARG A 51 -8.02 1.47 9.49
N ALA A 52 -8.21 0.31 8.87
CA ALA A 52 -8.07 0.19 7.41
C ALA A 52 -9.28 0.86 6.74
N ILE A 53 -9.04 1.65 5.70
CA ILE A 53 -10.06 2.37 4.94
C ILE A 53 -10.18 1.80 3.54
N LEU A 54 -9.07 1.82 2.78
CA LEU A 54 -9.04 1.44 1.38
C LEU A 54 -7.70 0.76 1.07
N ARG A 55 -7.73 -0.26 0.22
CA ARG A 55 -6.53 -0.81 -0.42
C ARG A 55 -6.89 -1.48 -1.72
N GLY A 56 -6.25 -1.06 -2.80
CA GLY A 56 -6.41 -1.67 -4.11
C GLY A 56 -6.01 -0.74 -5.26
N PRO A 57 -6.04 -1.23 -6.50
CA PRO A 57 -5.74 -0.45 -7.68
C PRO A 57 -6.82 0.62 -7.93
N THR A 58 -6.43 1.73 -8.56
CA THR A 58 -7.32 2.75 -9.10
C THR A 58 -7.17 2.83 -10.62
N ALA A 59 -7.88 3.75 -11.27
CA ALA A 59 -7.72 3.96 -12.72
C ALA A 59 -6.30 4.40 -13.13
N THR A 60 -5.52 4.97 -12.20
CA THR A 60 -4.19 5.57 -12.47
C THR A 60 -3.07 5.06 -11.58
N LEU A 61 -3.40 4.29 -10.54
CA LEU A 61 -2.44 3.75 -9.57
C LEU A 61 -2.52 2.22 -9.54
N ASP A 62 -1.39 1.56 -9.45
CA ASP A 62 -1.32 0.11 -9.24
C ASP A 62 -1.81 -0.27 -7.84
N GLU A 63 -1.60 0.59 -6.85
CA GLU A 63 -2.15 0.48 -5.51
C GLU A 63 -2.35 1.88 -4.90
N LEU A 64 -3.51 2.10 -4.30
CA LEU A 64 -3.77 3.15 -3.32
C LEU A 64 -4.12 2.46 -2.00
N GLU A 65 -3.42 2.83 -0.92
CA GLU A 65 -3.71 2.35 0.42
C GLU A 65 -3.97 3.53 1.35
N ILE A 66 -5.07 3.46 2.10
CA ILE A 66 -5.45 4.47 3.08
C ILE A 66 -5.80 3.78 4.39
N HIS A 67 -5.17 4.22 5.46
CA HIS A 67 -5.53 3.81 6.82
C HIS A 67 -5.41 4.98 7.81
N VAL A 68 -5.92 4.78 9.02
CA VAL A 68 -5.72 5.69 10.15
C VAL A 68 -5.05 4.94 11.27
N THR A 69 -3.98 5.53 11.79
CA THR A 69 -3.28 5.03 12.99
C THR A 69 -3.55 5.95 14.17
N THR A 70 -3.78 5.36 15.33
CA THR A 70 -3.77 6.05 16.62
C THR A 70 -2.68 5.44 17.47
N LEU A 71 -1.73 6.25 17.94
CA LEU A 71 -0.62 5.84 18.81
C LEU A 71 -0.86 6.29 20.25
N ASN A 72 -0.58 5.41 21.19
CA ASN A 72 -0.48 5.78 22.60
C ASN A 72 0.67 6.77 22.82
N PRO A 73 0.66 7.56 23.92
CA PRO A 73 1.76 8.42 24.30
C PRO A 73 3.10 7.68 24.38
N GLY A 74 4.14 8.24 23.79
CA GLY A 74 5.50 7.68 23.78
C GLY A 74 5.75 6.57 22.73
N GLU A 75 4.72 6.11 22.02
CA GLU A 75 4.82 4.98 21.11
C GLU A 75 5.17 5.41 19.67
N SER A 76 5.76 4.44 18.93
CA SER A 76 6.01 4.49 17.49
C SER A 76 5.33 3.28 16.83
N PRO A 77 4.85 3.38 15.59
CA PRO A 77 4.22 2.25 14.91
C PRO A 77 5.23 1.14 14.61
N HIS A 78 6.47 1.53 14.33
CA HIS A 78 7.64 0.68 14.04
C HIS A 78 8.92 1.55 14.12
N ALA A 79 10.10 0.91 14.03
CA ALA A 79 11.37 1.63 13.89
C ALA A 79 11.41 2.42 12.57
N PRO A 80 12.26 3.47 12.45
CA PRO A 80 12.50 4.14 11.18
C PRO A 80 12.86 3.15 10.08
N HIS A 81 12.26 3.32 8.89
CA HIS A 81 12.38 2.38 7.77
C HIS A 81 12.29 3.09 6.43
N THR A 82 12.44 2.33 5.36
CA THR A 82 12.26 2.76 3.97
C THR A 82 11.27 1.83 3.27
N HIS A 83 10.53 2.36 2.32
CA HIS A 83 9.73 1.56 1.39
C HIS A 83 9.63 2.25 0.03
N PRO A 84 9.35 1.51 -1.06
CA PRO A 84 9.30 2.06 -2.42
C PRO A 84 8.11 2.97 -2.69
N ASN A 85 7.03 2.83 -1.92
CA ASN A 85 5.85 3.68 -2.04
C ASN A 85 6.18 5.12 -1.63
N GLU A 86 5.55 6.08 -2.26
CA GLU A 86 5.41 7.42 -1.68
C GLU A 86 4.27 7.43 -0.68
N GLU A 87 4.37 8.28 0.33
CA GLU A 87 3.42 8.33 1.43
C GLU A 87 3.15 9.75 1.88
N LEU A 88 1.88 10.06 2.15
CA LEU A 88 1.45 11.24 2.89
C LEU A 88 0.92 10.82 4.26
N VAL A 89 1.37 11.54 5.29
CA VAL A 89 0.81 11.43 6.64
C VAL A 89 0.17 12.77 7.01
N ILE A 90 -1.10 12.76 7.42
CA ILE A 90 -1.85 13.95 7.83
C ILE A 90 -2.19 13.82 9.31
N ILE A 91 -1.66 14.70 10.12
CA ILE A 91 -1.89 14.68 11.57
C ILE A 91 -3.30 15.21 11.86
N LYS A 92 -4.16 14.38 12.44
CA LYS A 92 -5.51 14.74 12.88
C LYS A 92 -5.52 15.25 14.31
N GLU A 93 -4.83 14.54 15.22
CA GLU A 93 -4.83 14.81 16.66
C GLU A 93 -3.48 14.45 17.27
N GLY A 94 -3.14 15.10 18.37
CA GLY A 94 -1.92 14.82 19.14
C GLY A 94 -0.70 15.55 18.62
N THR A 95 0.47 15.23 19.17
CA THR A 95 1.76 15.81 18.82
C THR A 95 2.74 14.69 18.52
N VAL A 96 3.32 14.71 17.33
CA VAL A 96 4.28 13.70 16.90
C VAL A 96 5.63 14.31 16.56
N GLU A 97 6.68 13.51 16.62
CA GLU A 97 7.94 13.77 15.93
C GLU A 97 8.02 12.85 14.70
N THR A 98 8.44 13.42 13.59
CA THR A 98 8.69 12.70 12.35
C THR A 98 10.15 12.81 11.93
N LEU A 99 10.74 11.70 11.48
CA LEU A 99 12.07 11.68 10.88
C LEU A 99 11.94 11.99 9.38
N SER A 100 12.51 13.10 8.95
CA SER A 100 12.53 13.51 7.55
C SER A 100 13.91 14.09 7.22
N ASN A 101 14.51 13.68 6.10
CA ASN A 101 15.84 14.14 5.65
C ASN A 101 16.92 14.05 6.76
N GLY A 102 16.87 12.99 7.57
CA GLY A 102 17.83 12.75 8.66
C GLY A 102 17.62 13.62 9.90
N LYS A 103 16.50 14.36 10.02
CA LYS A 103 16.17 15.21 11.17
C LYS A 103 14.81 14.83 11.75
N TRP A 104 14.71 14.86 13.07
CA TRP A 104 13.44 14.74 13.77
C TRP A 104 12.80 16.11 13.91
N GLU A 105 11.56 16.23 13.48
CA GLU A 105 10.79 17.47 13.52
C GLU A 105 9.47 17.23 14.25
N LYS A 106 9.14 18.12 15.19
CA LYS A 106 7.89 18.06 15.96
C LYS A 106 6.78 18.77 15.20
N VAL A 107 5.64 18.07 15.01
CA VAL A 107 4.47 18.60 14.30
C VAL A 107 3.18 18.24 15.04
N GLY A 108 2.12 19.02 14.80
CA GLY A 108 0.80 18.87 15.40
C GLY A 108 -0.33 18.79 14.39
N PRO A 109 -1.59 18.88 14.85
CA PRO A 109 -2.78 18.75 14.00
C PRO A 109 -2.77 19.71 12.81
N GLY A 110 -3.21 19.18 11.63
CA GLY A 110 -3.22 19.90 10.35
C GLY A 110 -1.90 19.82 9.59
N SER A 111 -0.80 19.36 10.21
CA SER A 111 0.48 19.17 9.52
C SER A 111 0.39 18.01 8.52
N ILE A 112 1.11 18.17 7.40
CA ILE A 112 1.26 17.17 6.36
C ILE A 112 2.74 16.78 6.27
N ILE A 113 3.02 15.49 6.30
CA ILE A 113 4.35 14.91 6.14
C ILE A 113 4.34 14.18 4.80
N PHE A 114 5.36 14.43 3.96
CA PHE A 114 5.57 13.69 2.72
C PHE A 114 6.83 12.84 2.86
N ASN A 115 6.67 11.55 2.74
CA ASN A 115 7.74 10.56 2.71
C ASN A 115 7.96 10.12 1.26
N ALA A 116 9.07 10.55 0.67
CA ALA A 116 9.44 10.19 -0.69
C ALA A 116 9.87 8.72 -0.77
N SER A 117 9.73 8.13 -1.95
CA SER A 117 10.12 6.74 -2.21
C SER A 117 11.53 6.43 -1.72
N ASN A 118 11.69 5.32 -0.99
CA ASN A 118 12.96 4.81 -0.47
C ASN A 118 13.74 5.80 0.43
N GLN A 119 13.12 6.85 0.94
CA GLN A 119 13.73 7.74 1.93
C GLN A 119 13.46 7.21 3.34
N LEU A 120 14.50 7.26 4.20
CA LEU A 120 14.38 6.86 5.60
C LEU A 120 13.44 7.82 6.33
N HIS A 121 12.40 7.27 6.94
CA HIS A 121 11.41 8.03 7.70
C HIS A 121 10.93 7.25 8.92
N GLY A 122 10.28 7.95 9.84
CA GLY A 122 9.72 7.38 11.06
C GLY A 122 8.79 8.38 11.75
N LEU A 123 7.98 7.90 12.68
CA LEU A 123 7.04 8.71 13.42
C LEU A 123 6.95 8.21 14.87
N LYS A 124 6.83 9.14 15.81
CA LYS A 124 6.66 8.86 17.23
C LYS A 124 5.66 9.82 17.84
N ASN A 125 4.74 9.34 18.67
CA ASN A 125 3.92 10.18 19.51
C ASN A 125 4.75 10.72 20.68
N VAL A 126 5.03 12.02 20.68
CA VAL A 126 5.78 12.71 21.76
C VAL A 126 4.89 13.57 22.66
N GLY A 127 3.57 13.49 22.43
CA GLY A 127 2.57 14.13 23.28
C GLY A 127 2.24 13.30 24.52
N THR A 128 1.38 13.86 25.37
CA THR A 128 0.86 13.21 26.59
C THR A 128 -0.51 12.55 26.36
N THR A 129 -1.08 12.73 25.18
CA THR A 129 -2.36 12.16 24.74
C THR A 129 -2.15 11.28 23.51
N PRO A 130 -3.10 10.39 23.16
CA PRO A 130 -3.03 9.65 21.91
C PRO A 130 -2.88 10.59 20.70
N ALA A 131 -2.09 10.18 19.71
CA ALA A 131 -1.95 10.87 18.44
C ALA A 131 -2.62 10.06 17.32
N THR A 132 -3.46 10.72 16.54
CA THR A 132 -4.19 10.11 15.43
C THR A 132 -3.79 10.78 14.12
N TYR A 133 -3.49 9.98 13.10
CA TYR A 133 -3.11 10.47 11.78
C TYR A 133 -3.59 9.54 10.67
N HIS A 134 -3.86 10.14 9.51
CA HIS A 134 -4.15 9.41 8.27
C HIS A 134 -2.84 9.12 7.55
N VAL A 135 -2.75 7.92 7.00
CA VAL A 135 -1.69 7.49 6.10
C VAL A 135 -2.31 7.21 4.75
N ILE A 136 -1.72 7.78 3.70
CA ILE A 136 -2.13 7.60 2.31
C ILE A 136 -0.85 7.25 1.56
N ASN A 137 -0.74 6.03 1.08
CA ASN A 137 0.39 5.62 0.27
C ASN A 137 -0.06 5.04 -1.07
N TRP A 138 0.81 5.11 -2.06
CA TRP A 138 0.47 4.68 -3.41
C TRP A 138 1.66 4.09 -4.15
N LYS A 139 1.32 3.28 -5.15
CA LYS A 139 2.25 2.73 -6.15
C LYS A 139 1.77 3.01 -7.55
N THR A 140 2.73 3.19 -8.44
CA THR A 140 2.53 3.26 -9.89
C THR A 140 3.51 2.33 -10.59
N ALA A 141 3.35 2.12 -11.89
CA ALA A 141 4.33 1.39 -12.71
C ALA A 141 5.75 2.01 -12.68
N ALA A 142 5.87 3.28 -12.27
CA ALA A 142 7.14 3.97 -12.11
C ALA A 142 7.73 3.84 -10.69
N THR A 143 7.00 3.24 -9.74
CA THR A 143 7.50 3.05 -8.37
C THR A 143 8.75 2.16 -8.40
N PRO A 144 9.90 2.60 -7.87
CA PRO A 144 11.15 1.83 -7.91
C PRO A 144 11.05 0.60 -7.02
N ASN A 145 12.00 -0.33 -7.17
CA ASN A 145 12.13 -1.45 -6.24
C ASN A 145 12.59 -0.98 -4.86
N ALA A 146 12.27 -1.77 -3.82
CA ALA A 146 12.76 -1.52 -2.47
C ALA A 146 14.30 -1.50 -2.46
N VAL A 147 14.90 -0.47 -1.86
CA VAL A 147 16.32 -0.48 -1.51
C VAL A 147 16.43 -1.24 -0.20
N GLY A 148 17.39 -2.18 -0.11
CA GLY A 148 17.52 -3.05 1.06
C GLY A 148 17.43 -2.27 2.37
N GLU A 149 16.68 -2.82 3.30
CA GLU A 149 16.30 -2.23 4.60
C GLU A 149 17.54 -1.70 5.36
N ARG A 150 17.70 -0.38 5.44
CA ARG A 150 18.63 0.22 6.36
C ARG A 150 17.91 0.43 7.69
N THR A 151 18.00 -0.55 8.55
CA THR A 151 17.64 -0.39 9.96
C THR A 151 18.74 0.40 10.65
N GLU A 152 18.51 1.65 11.05
CA GLU A 152 19.41 2.33 11.96
C GLU A 152 19.32 1.67 13.36
N PRO A 153 20.45 1.51 14.08
CA PRO A 153 20.43 1.00 15.45
C PRO A 153 19.64 1.97 16.34
N GLN A 154 18.74 1.42 17.12
CA GLN A 154 18.00 2.16 18.14
C GLN A 154 18.99 2.75 19.15
N ARG A 155 18.93 4.04 19.38
CA ARG A 155 19.62 4.74 20.47
C ARG A 155 18.78 4.76 21.73
#